data_ffa3541cbbfaf15dbc4ff24e06fd1688
#
_entry.id   ffa3541cbbfaf15dbc4ff24e06fd1688
#
_cell.length_a   1.000
_cell.length_b   1.000
_cell.length_c   1.000
_cell.angle_alpha   90.00
_cell.angle_beta   90.00
_cell.angle_gamma   90.00
#
_symmetry.space_group_name_H-M   'P 1'
#
loop_
_entity.id
_entity.type
_entity.pdbx_description
1 polymer ?
#
loop_
_entity_poly.entity_id
_entity_poly.type
_entity_poly.pdbx_seq_one_letter_code
_entity_poly.pdbx_strand_id
1 'polypeptide(L)'
;MKQTTLFLTATLLGQALVSGESVTVDSQADWEKAIASSTGVAVENGTVSPMGKTGQLKTKLKRFDRKRSALSLTIRQSAVWQNWNPIENLGPANLRDAPVLLTVGPGNYWMFGRYGNNKPKAKRGEQAKRLAKFTPQEAKLEGFDMPLQTTRFPNQYNAPGGLNPGKGGYHAWQSRDMKNWVHHGPVTEGFSRWVTSAEWVDGKAYIYYDFPNDQDPHVYVDDNLFDGLPGKNMGIAVEDPSHGSDAGFIRDLDGNMHVIIEDWGAINASKRSWDSPVAGHAVSPNGLNGFKFQKPAVDNRTKPTGKIATYRHPHWAKEDPKRFKTNIAEYEVHEPEQEAYGDWAAICIGGQYYLFGDYDPIGGHKMSVGWFTSPSIDQPFTWCDKIGNGHPDPDIAFAEGQFYLATQQQTDYVSPGPWVEKVTARVGVDTSNDGKIDLWTNWIEVKESYDYIKGFSKQVKRVPAALDLSKFPDGYAFQVELKIADSTDNKSKPIIESLELTFE
;
A
#
# COMPACT_ATOMS: atom_id res chain seq x y z
N MET A 1 -15.02 -60.50 4.11
CA MET A 1 -13.90 -59.58 4.33
C MET A 1 -14.45 -58.29 4.91
N LYS A 2 -14.26 -58.06 6.19
CA LYS A 2 -14.72 -56.89 6.90
C LYS A 2 -13.62 -55.84 6.83
N GLN A 3 -13.88 -54.67 6.23
CA GLN A 3 -13.00 -53.52 6.31
C GLN A 3 -13.24 -52.77 7.62
N THR A 4 -12.20 -52.71 8.42
CA THR A 4 -12.18 -51.96 9.68
C THR A 4 -11.69 -50.56 9.37
N THR A 5 -12.59 -49.56 9.49
CA THR A 5 -12.26 -48.14 9.35
C THR A 5 -11.69 -47.65 10.69
N LEU A 6 -10.44 -47.25 10.67
CA LEU A 6 -9.76 -46.64 11.81
C LEU A 6 -10.12 -45.15 11.87
N PHE A 7 -10.87 -44.75 12.90
CA PHE A 7 -11.08 -43.35 13.21
C PHE A 7 -9.85 -42.85 14.01
N LEU A 8 -9.11 -41.90 13.39
CA LEU A 8 -8.09 -41.14 14.11
C LEU A 8 -8.80 -40.00 14.83
N THR A 9 -8.96 -40.08 16.12
CA THR A 9 -9.39 -39.00 17.01
C THR A 9 -8.20 -38.06 17.20
N ALA A 10 -8.21 -36.91 16.54
CA ALA A 10 -7.31 -35.81 16.83
C ALA A 10 -7.72 -35.18 18.16
N THR A 11 -6.93 -35.42 19.19
CA THR A 11 -7.07 -34.74 20.48
C THR A 11 -6.59 -33.30 20.29
N LEU A 12 -7.52 -32.36 20.13
CA LEU A 12 -7.27 -30.94 20.30
C LEU A 12 -6.92 -30.71 21.77
N LEU A 13 -5.64 -30.55 22.06
CA LEU A 13 -5.18 -29.93 23.30
C LEU A 13 -5.69 -28.49 23.30
N GLY A 14 -6.79 -28.27 23.98
CA GLY A 14 -7.28 -26.95 24.32
C GLY A 14 -6.24 -26.25 25.18
N GLN A 15 -5.47 -25.34 24.58
CA GLN A 15 -4.83 -24.30 25.36
C GLN A 15 -5.98 -23.47 25.95
N ALA A 16 -6.18 -23.59 27.26
CA ALA A 16 -7.00 -22.66 27.99
C ALA A 16 -6.43 -21.27 27.72
N LEU A 17 -7.17 -20.44 26.99
CA LEU A 17 -6.94 -19.02 26.94
C LEU A 17 -7.10 -18.51 28.37
N VAL A 18 -6.00 -18.37 29.08
CA VAL A 18 -5.95 -17.56 30.29
C VAL A 18 -6.33 -16.16 29.82
N SER A 19 -7.52 -15.70 30.16
CA SER A 19 -7.95 -14.33 29.90
C SER A 19 -7.10 -13.43 30.79
N GLY A 20 -5.95 -13.00 30.25
CA GLY A 20 -5.09 -12.05 30.90
C GLY A 20 -5.81 -10.71 31.06
N GLU A 21 -5.59 -10.02 32.16
CA GLU A 21 -6.00 -8.62 32.30
C GLU A 21 -5.10 -7.77 31.40
N SER A 22 -5.66 -6.86 30.62
CA SER A 22 -4.88 -5.88 29.86
C SER A 22 -5.20 -4.44 30.29
N VAL A 23 -4.21 -3.59 30.12
CA VAL A 23 -4.33 -2.14 30.31
C VAL A 23 -3.99 -1.49 29.00
N THR A 24 -5.00 -0.95 28.34
CA THR A 24 -4.90 -0.31 27.05
C THR A 24 -4.99 1.20 27.18
N VAL A 25 -4.19 1.90 26.39
CA VAL A 25 -4.18 3.36 26.22
C VAL A 25 -4.25 3.63 24.72
N ASP A 26 -5.42 4.04 24.22
CA ASP A 26 -5.71 4.15 22.79
C ASP A 26 -6.61 5.34 22.42
N SER A 27 -6.97 6.16 23.38
CA SER A 27 -7.75 7.37 23.16
C SER A 27 -7.07 8.60 23.72
N GLN A 28 -7.50 9.78 23.30
CA GLN A 28 -7.00 11.06 23.83
C GLN A 28 -7.11 11.09 25.38
N ALA A 29 -8.26 10.71 25.90
CA ALA A 29 -8.52 10.71 27.34
C ALA A 29 -7.65 9.69 28.10
N ASP A 30 -7.39 8.52 27.48
CA ASP A 30 -6.53 7.50 28.10
C ASP A 30 -5.08 7.95 28.15
N TRP A 31 -4.57 8.57 27.07
CA TRP A 31 -3.22 9.14 27.06
C TRP A 31 -3.06 10.22 28.14
N GLU A 32 -3.97 11.19 28.22
CA GLU A 32 -3.95 12.25 29.23
C GLU A 32 -4.01 11.69 30.66
N LYS A 33 -4.79 10.66 30.85
CA LYS A 33 -4.89 9.97 32.14
C LYS A 33 -3.64 9.14 32.47
N ALA A 34 -3.05 8.47 31.47
CA ALA A 34 -1.94 7.55 31.64
C ALA A 34 -0.59 8.26 31.82
N ILE A 35 -0.38 9.40 31.20
CA ILE A 35 0.91 10.10 31.23
C ILE A 35 1.17 10.70 32.63
N ALA A 36 2.31 10.35 33.21
CA ALA A 36 2.83 10.97 34.45
C ALA A 36 3.74 12.17 34.15
N SER A 37 4.56 12.05 33.12
CA SER A 37 5.42 13.12 32.64
C SER A 37 5.76 12.92 31.16
N SER A 38 5.95 14.02 30.46
CA SER A 38 6.39 13.99 29.07
C SER A 38 7.27 15.19 28.77
N THR A 39 8.16 15.02 27.78
CA THR A 39 9.02 16.09 27.27
C THR A 39 9.10 15.94 25.76
N GLY A 40 8.79 17.01 25.02
CA GLY A 40 8.91 17.04 23.57
C GLY A 40 7.96 16.10 22.84
N VAL A 41 6.78 15.78 23.41
CA VAL A 41 5.72 15.00 22.76
C VAL A 41 4.41 15.79 22.73
N ALA A 42 3.67 15.63 21.65
CA ALA A 42 2.28 16.03 21.53
C ALA A 42 1.36 14.81 21.72
N VAL A 43 0.18 15.06 22.31
CA VAL A 43 -0.92 14.10 22.38
C VAL A 43 -2.09 14.74 21.64
N GLU A 44 -2.40 14.26 20.46
CA GLU A 44 -3.39 14.84 19.58
C GLU A 44 -4.19 13.73 18.89
N ASN A 45 -5.49 13.92 18.83
CA ASN A 45 -6.40 12.96 18.17
C ASN A 45 -6.25 11.50 18.63
N GLY A 46 -5.94 11.29 19.91
CA GLY A 46 -5.73 9.95 20.47
C GLY A 46 -4.36 9.33 20.15
N THR A 47 -3.44 10.07 19.61
CA THR A 47 -2.10 9.58 19.26
C THR A 47 -1.00 10.38 19.95
N VAL A 48 0.20 9.80 20.02
CA VAL A 48 1.39 10.43 20.58
C VAL A 48 2.47 10.55 19.51
N SER A 49 3.01 11.74 19.33
CA SER A 49 4.11 12.02 18.39
C SER A 49 5.16 12.97 18.99
N PRO A 50 6.40 13.00 18.47
CA PRO A 50 7.39 13.96 18.91
C PRO A 50 7.07 15.36 18.37
N MET A 51 7.16 16.39 19.21
CA MET A 51 7.00 17.79 18.80
C MET A 51 8.24 18.31 18.04
N GLY A 52 9.39 17.72 18.28
CA GLY A 52 10.67 18.04 17.65
C GLY A 52 11.38 16.78 17.19
N LYS A 53 12.71 16.78 17.17
CA LYS A 53 13.51 15.62 16.76
C LYS A 53 13.39 14.42 17.70
N THR A 54 13.08 14.66 18.96
CA THR A 54 12.95 13.61 19.97
C THR A 54 11.85 13.95 20.96
N GLY A 55 11.22 12.93 21.50
CA GLY A 55 10.27 13.03 22.58
C GLY A 55 10.46 11.89 23.57
N GLN A 56 10.01 12.11 24.78
CA GLN A 56 10.02 11.11 25.83
C GLN A 56 8.72 11.19 26.62
N LEU A 57 8.16 10.05 26.97
CA LEU A 57 7.04 10.01 27.89
C LEU A 57 7.22 8.88 28.92
N LYS A 58 6.58 9.05 30.04
CA LYS A 58 6.54 8.11 31.15
C LYS A 58 5.10 7.99 31.60
N THR A 59 4.60 6.78 31.76
CA THR A 59 3.24 6.54 32.26
C THR A 59 3.19 6.65 33.78
N LYS A 60 2.00 6.81 34.33
CA LYS A 60 1.75 6.60 35.77
C LYS A 60 1.95 5.12 36.11
N LEU A 61 2.15 4.83 37.36
CA LEU A 61 2.19 3.47 37.88
C LEU A 61 0.80 2.82 37.75
N LYS A 62 0.70 1.72 37.07
CA LYS A 62 -0.46 0.82 37.15
C LYS A 62 -0.26 -0.11 38.34
N ARG A 63 -1.07 0.06 39.39
CA ARG A 63 -0.98 -0.69 40.64
C ARG A 63 -1.99 -1.81 40.70
N PHE A 64 -1.64 -2.85 41.45
CA PHE A 64 -2.45 -4.02 41.72
C PHE A 64 -2.43 -4.31 43.22
N ASP A 65 -3.52 -4.91 43.72
CA ASP A 65 -3.65 -5.31 45.12
C ASP A 65 -2.77 -6.53 45.46
N ARG A 66 -2.37 -7.28 44.45
CA ARG A 66 -1.47 -8.44 44.54
C ARG A 66 -0.43 -8.39 43.46
N LYS A 67 0.65 -9.17 43.62
CA LYS A 67 1.64 -9.31 42.54
C LYS A 67 1.02 -9.87 41.28
N ARG A 68 1.43 -9.34 40.16
CA ARG A 68 1.07 -9.76 38.82
C ARG A 68 2.33 -10.01 37.98
N SER A 69 2.24 -10.95 37.07
CA SER A 69 3.24 -11.16 36.03
C SER A 69 2.84 -10.32 34.81
N ALA A 70 3.74 -9.44 34.37
CA ALA A 70 3.58 -8.80 33.06
C ALA A 70 3.98 -9.79 31.97
N LEU A 71 3.13 -9.96 30.96
CA LEU A 71 3.35 -10.90 29.87
C LEU A 71 3.95 -10.22 28.65
N SER A 72 3.41 -9.08 28.27
CA SER A 72 3.87 -8.33 27.09
C SER A 72 3.52 -6.85 27.17
N LEU A 73 4.32 -6.03 26.50
CA LEU A 73 3.98 -4.66 26.13
C LEU A 73 3.85 -4.59 24.62
N THR A 74 2.66 -4.27 24.13
CA THR A 74 2.37 -4.07 22.72
C THR A 74 2.26 -2.58 22.43
N ILE A 75 2.90 -2.12 21.37
CA ILE A 75 2.84 -0.73 20.89
C ILE A 75 2.43 -0.76 19.43
N ARG A 76 1.35 -0.04 19.11
CA ARG A 76 0.88 0.14 17.74
C ARG A 76 1.25 1.53 17.24
N GLN A 77 1.75 1.57 16.04
CA GLN A 77 2.21 2.79 15.38
C GLN A 77 1.46 3.01 14.07
N SER A 78 1.25 4.26 13.67
CA SER A 78 0.70 4.59 12.35
C SER A 78 1.78 4.60 11.29
N ALA A 79 1.43 4.16 10.10
CA ALA A 79 2.24 4.44 8.93
C ALA A 79 2.12 5.94 8.56
N VAL A 80 3.24 6.57 8.25
CA VAL A 80 3.30 7.97 7.83
C VAL A 80 3.83 8.02 6.41
N TRP A 81 3.01 8.46 5.47
CA TRP A 81 3.33 8.46 4.05
C TRP A 81 3.90 9.79 3.54
N GLN A 82 3.98 10.80 4.37
CA GLN A 82 4.26 12.19 3.99
C GLN A 82 5.67 12.46 3.48
N ASN A 83 6.64 11.64 3.84
CA ASN A 83 8.05 11.93 3.60
C ASN A 83 8.76 10.74 2.96
N TRP A 84 8.50 10.55 1.69
CA TRP A 84 9.16 9.52 0.90
C TRP A 84 10.62 9.84 0.63
N ASN A 85 11.44 8.82 0.70
CA ASN A 85 12.82 8.86 0.23
C ASN A 85 12.90 8.27 -1.16
N PRO A 86 12.98 9.10 -2.21
CA PRO A 86 13.13 8.58 -3.55
C PRO A 86 14.41 7.74 -3.66
N ILE A 87 14.28 6.52 -4.17
CA ILE A 87 15.41 5.70 -4.57
C ILE A 87 15.48 5.76 -6.08
N GLU A 88 16.29 6.68 -6.57
CA GLU A 88 16.48 6.83 -8.01
C GLU A 88 17.10 5.56 -8.62
N ASN A 89 16.60 5.19 -9.78
CA ASN A 89 17.12 4.09 -10.59
C ASN A 89 17.03 2.70 -9.93
N LEU A 90 16.06 2.48 -9.08
CA LEU A 90 15.82 1.17 -8.47
C LEU A 90 15.00 0.24 -9.39
N GLY A 91 14.09 0.77 -10.18
CA GLY A 91 13.28 0.03 -11.15
C GLY A 91 14.07 -0.46 -12.38
N PRO A 92 13.46 -1.20 -13.29
CA PRO A 92 14.08 -1.68 -14.52
C PRO A 92 14.54 -0.53 -15.43
N ALA A 93 15.76 -0.60 -15.95
CA ALA A 93 16.35 0.50 -16.71
C ALA A 93 15.65 0.83 -18.03
N ASN A 94 14.98 -0.15 -18.63
CA ASN A 94 14.28 -0.02 -19.91
C ASN A 94 12.75 0.10 -19.76
N LEU A 95 12.25 0.12 -18.55
CA LEU A 95 10.85 0.38 -18.30
C LEU A 95 10.55 1.85 -18.59
N ARG A 96 9.42 2.10 -19.21
CA ARG A 96 8.87 3.43 -19.52
C ARG A 96 7.42 3.46 -19.09
N ASP A 97 6.90 4.67 -19.05
CA ASP A 97 5.51 4.93 -18.71
C ASP A 97 5.20 4.65 -17.24
N ALA A 98 3.92 4.69 -16.89
CA ALA A 98 3.42 4.37 -15.56
C ALA A 98 3.78 2.92 -15.20
N PRO A 99 4.57 2.68 -14.16
CA PRO A 99 4.88 1.33 -13.73
C PRO A 99 3.78 0.78 -12.84
N VAL A 100 3.39 -0.47 -13.08
CA VAL A 100 2.44 -1.20 -12.24
C VAL A 100 3.16 -2.31 -11.50
N LEU A 101 2.92 -2.41 -10.21
CA LEU A 101 3.55 -3.35 -9.30
C LEU A 101 2.63 -4.55 -9.00
N LEU A 102 3.20 -5.74 -8.95
CA LEU A 102 2.49 -6.93 -8.51
C LEU A 102 3.35 -7.74 -7.53
N THR A 103 2.87 -7.92 -6.34
CA THR A 103 3.46 -8.84 -5.35
C THR A 103 2.74 -10.17 -5.41
N VAL A 104 3.46 -11.23 -5.79
CA VAL A 104 2.93 -12.60 -5.76
C VAL A 104 3.17 -13.24 -4.38
N GLY A 105 4.26 -12.86 -3.74
CA GLY A 105 4.66 -13.34 -2.41
C GLY A 105 6.12 -12.99 -2.12
N PRO A 106 6.69 -13.46 -0.99
CA PRO A 106 8.06 -13.17 -0.62
C PRO A 106 9.04 -13.57 -1.73
N GLY A 107 9.90 -12.62 -2.15
CA GLY A 107 10.90 -12.83 -3.18
C GLY A 107 10.32 -13.09 -4.58
N ASN A 108 9.08 -12.69 -4.85
CA ASN A 108 8.45 -12.80 -6.16
C ASN A 108 7.63 -11.54 -6.48
N TYR A 109 8.33 -10.56 -7.05
CA TYR A 109 7.82 -9.23 -7.32
C TYR A 109 7.88 -8.95 -8.82
N TRP A 110 6.85 -8.34 -9.34
CA TRP A 110 6.73 -8.01 -10.75
C TRP A 110 6.50 -6.51 -10.93
N MET A 111 7.01 -6.00 -12.02
CA MET A 111 6.74 -4.64 -12.47
C MET A 111 6.36 -4.68 -13.94
N PHE A 112 5.27 -4.04 -14.27
CA PHE A 112 4.79 -3.90 -15.63
C PHE A 112 4.99 -2.48 -16.10
N GLY A 113 5.36 -2.31 -17.35
CA GLY A 113 5.55 -1.01 -17.97
C GLY A 113 5.85 -1.16 -19.45
N ARG A 114 5.90 -0.05 -20.18
CA ARG A 114 6.29 -0.08 -21.57
C ARG A 114 7.79 -0.30 -21.70
N TYR A 115 8.16 -1.10 -22.67
CA TYR A 115 9.56 -1.31 -22.99
C TYR A 115 10.09 -0.21 -23.89
N GLY A 116 11.15 0.46 -23.46
CA GLY A 116 11.85 1.45 -24.24
C GLY A 116 13.30 1.06 -24.52
N ASN A 117 13.69 0.99 -25.80
CA ASN A 117 15.07 0.72 -26.19
C ASN A 117 15.94 1.99 -26.30
N ASN A 118 15.41 3.12 -25.89
CA ASN A 118 16.15 4.37 -25.90
C ASN A 118 17.34 4.32 -24.94
N LYS A 119 18.42 4.98 -25.31
CA LYS A 119 19.56 5.13 -24.40
C LYS A 119 19.08 5.74 -23.10
N PRO A 120 19.46 5.18 -21.94
CA PRO A 120 19.06 5.72 -20.65
C PRO A 120 19.48 7.19 -20.57
N LYS A 121 18.61 8.03 -20.04
CA LYS A 121 18.98 9.41 -19.68
C LYS A 121 20.08 9.35 -18.61
N ALA A 122 20.91 10.40 -18.52
CA ALA A 122 22.06 10.44 -17.61
C ALA A 122 21.73 10.04 -16.17
N LYS A 123 20.54 10.40 -15.67
CA LYS A 123 20.08 10.01 -14.33
C LYS A 123 19.88 8.50 -14.12
N ARG A 124 19.75 7.72 -15.19
CA ARG A 124 19.64 6.25 -15.12
C ARG A 124 21.00 5.55 -15.26
N GLY A 125 22.04 6.32 -15.48
CA GLY A 125 23.38 5.79 -15.67
C GLY A 125 23.87 4.96 -14.49
N GLU A 126 23.44 5.26 -13.28
CA GLU A 126 23.84 4.53 -12.07
C GLU A 126 23.24 3.12 -12.03
N GLN A 127 21.96 2.96 -12.36
CA GLN A 127 21.35 1.62 -12.45
C GLN A 127 21.92 0.83 -13.61
N ALA A 128 22.09 1.45 -14.78
CA ALA A 128 22.72 0.81 -15.92
C ALA A 128 24.15 0.35 -15.60
N LYS A 129 24.94 1.16 -14.90
CA LYS A 129 26.29 0.80 -14.44
C LYS A 129 26.24 -0.36 -13.44
N ARG A 130 25.27 -0.37 -12.53
CA ARG A 130 25.10 -1.44 -11.56
C ARG A 130 24.77 -2.76 -12.25
N LEU A 131 23.77 -2.78 -13.13
CA LEU A 131 23.38 -3.99 -13.89
C LEU A 131 24.49 -4.47 -14.82
N ALA A 132 25.23 -3.56 -15.46
CA ALA A 132 26.32 -3.89 -16.36
C ALA A 132 27.55 -4.51 -15.67
N LYS A 133 27.62 -4.46 -14.35
CA LYS A 133 28.70 -5.12 -13.57
C LYS A 133 28.50 -6.63 -13.38
N PHE A 134 27.28 -7.12 -13.59
CA PHE A 134 27.01 -8.53 -13.42
C PHE A 134 27.58 -9.35 -14.59
N THR A 135 28.27 -10.42 -14.31
CA THR A 135 28.57 -11.49 -15.26
C THR A 135 27.26 -12.18 -15.67
N PRO A 136 27.24 -12.97 -16.77
CA PRO A 136 26.05 -13.74 -17.13
C PRO A 136 25.53 -14.65 -16.00
N GLN A 137 26.40 -15.19 -15.16
CA GLN A 137 26.03 -16.00 -14.00
C GLN A 137 25.47 -15.13 -12.86
N GLU A 138 26.14 -14.04 -12.55
CA GLU A 138 25.74 -13.08 -11.52
C GLU A 138 24.45 -12.31 -11.91
N ALA A 139 24.25 -12.13 -13.22
CA ALA A 139 23.04 -11.51 -13.73
C ALA A 139 21.80 -12.44 -13.67
N LYS A 140 21.99 -13.72 -13.36
CA LYS A 140 20.91 -14.68 -13.19
C LYS A 140 20.49 -14.70 -11.73
N LEU A 141 19.24 -14.32 -11.46
CA LEU A 141 18.68 -14.43 -10.12
C LEU A 141 18.37 -15.89 -9.80
N GLU A 142 18.65 -16.30 -8.57
CA GLU A 142 18.36 -17.65 -8.10
C GLU A 142 16.88 -17.99 -8.28
N GLY A 143 16.58 -19.10 -8.93
CA GLY A 143 15.23 -19.55 -9.23
C GLY A 143 14.58 -18.90 -10.46
N PHE A 144 15.32 -18.07 -11.21
CA PHE A 144 14.90 -17.57 -12.51
C PHE A 144 15.77 -18.18 -13.61
N ASP A 145 15.16 -18.57 -14.73
CA ASP A 145 15.88 -19.10 -15.88
C ASP A 145 16.44 -18.02 -16.79
N MET A 146 16.02 -16.80 -16.61
CA MET A 146 16.38 -15.66 -17.46
C MET A 146 17.49 -14.83 -16.82
N PRO A 147 18.43 -14.33 -17.62
CA PRO A 147 19.43 -13.36 -17.16
C PRO A 147 18.79 -12.02 -16.84
N LEU A 148 19.44 -11.22 -15.99
CA LEU A 148 19.05 -9.84 -15.77
C LEU A 148 19.09 -9.04 -17.06
N GLN A 149 18.05 -8.23 -17.27
CA GLN A 149 18.04 -7.26 -18.34
C GLN A 149 19.08 -6.15 -18.07
N THR A 150 19.94 -5.88 -19.03
CA THR A 150 20.85 -4.74 -18.97
C THR A 150 20.52 -3.71 -20.03
N THR A 151 20.79 -2.44 -19.75
CA THR A 151 20.57 -1.36 -20.73
C THR A 151 21.53 -1.40 -21.90
N ARG A 152 22.68 -2.06 -21.72
CA ARG A 152 23.71 -2.16 -22.78
C ARG A 152 23.28 -3.11 -23.89
N PHE A 153 22.52 -4.13 -23.56
CA PHE A 153 22.05 -5.15 -24.50
C PHE A 153 20.56 -5.41 -24.28
N PRO A 154 19.69 -4.45 -24.61
CA PRO A 154 18.26 -4.53 -24.29
C PRO A 154 17.52 -5.69 -24.95
N ASN A 155 18.11 -6.31 -25.98
CA ASN A 155 17.51 -7.43 -26.71
C ASN A 155 18.02 -8.80 -26.25
N GLN A 156 18.83 -8.85 -25.19
CA GLN A 156 19.34 -10.10 -24.64
C GLN A 156 18.39 -10.66 -23.62
N TYR A 157 17.33 -11.27 -24.09
CA TYR A 157 16.46 -12.04 -23.24
C TYR A 157 15.89 -13.25 -23.99
N ASN A 158 15.42 -14.27 -23.27
CA ASN A 158 15.19 -15.60 -23.80
C ASN A 158 13.71 -16.01 -23.82
N ALA A 159 12.77 -15.05 -23.81
CA ALA A 159 11.36 -15.41 -23.91
C ALA A 159 11.07 -16.13 -25.23
N PRO A 160 10.25 -17.20 -25.23
CA PRO A 160 9.96 -17.98 -26.42
C PRO A 160 9.39 -17.18 -27.58
N GLY A 161 8.62 -16.13 -27.31
CA GLY A 161 8.04 -15.24 -28.30
C GLY A 161 9.04 -14.27 -28.93
N GLY A 162 10.27 -14.18 -28.40
CA GLY A 162 11.28 -13.20 -28.82
C GLY A 162 10.89 -11.76 -28.43
N LEU A 163 11.90 -10.90 -28.34
CA LEU A 163 11.67 -9.49 -28.04
C LEU A 163 11.39 -8.68 -29.29
N ASN A 164 10.24 -8.05 -29.35
CA ASN A 164 9.93 -7.08 -30.39
C ASN A 164 9.48 -5.75 -29.78
N PRO A 165 10.42 -4.86 -29.44
CA PRO A 165 10.12 -3.62 -28.73
C PRO A 165 9.22 -2.66 -29.52
N GLY A 166 9.11 -2.82 -30.83
CA GLY A 166 8.27 -1.97 -31.68
C GLY A 166 6.81 -2.45 -31.84
N LYS A 167 6.47 -3.60 -31.27
CA LYS A 167 5.11 -4.20 -31.43
C LYS A 167 4.42 -4.51 -30.10
N GLY A 168 5.13 -4.48 -28.99
CA GLY A 168 4.59 -4.80 -27.68
C GLY A 168 3.86 -3.63 -27.02
N GLY A 169 2.93 -3.97 -26.18
CA GLY A 169 2.33 -3.07 -25.22
C GLY A 169 3.19 -2.96 -23.96
N TYR A 170 2.62 -3.34 -22.83
CA TYR A 170 3.36 -3.47 -21.58
C TYR A 170 4.16 -4.77 -21.55
N HIS A 171 5.30 -4.71 -20.87
CA HIS A 171 6.20 -5.82 -20.62
C HIS A 171 6.29 -6.11 -19.13
N ALA A 172 6.77 -7.30 -18.78
CA ALA A 172 6.98 -7.75 -17.42
C ALA A 172 8.46 -7.83 -17.06
N TRP A 173 8.79 -7.37 -15.88
CA TRP A 173 10.07 -7.59 -15.20
C TRP A 173 9.81 -8.22 -13.85
N GLN A 174 10.64 -9.19 -13.49
CA GLN A 174 10.58 -9.88 -12.22
C GLN A 174 11.80 -9.58 -11.35
N SER A 175 11.58 -9.48 -10.06
CA SER A 175 12.63 -9.29 -9.06
C SER A 175 12.38 -10.16 -7.83
N ARG A 176 13.47 -10.53 -7.14
CA ARG A 176 13.43 -11.17 -5.83
C ARG A 176 13.71 -10.21 -4.68
N ASP A 177 14.23 -9.03 -4.99
CA ASP A 177 14.79 -8.10 -4.00
C ASP A 177 14.44 -6.63 -4.29
N MET A 178 13.55 -6.38 -5.24
CA MET A 178 13.17 -5.04 -5.72
C MET A 178 14.35 -4.19 -6.24
N LYS A 179 15.49 -4.82 -6.48
CA LYS A 179 16.74 -4.15 -6.90
C LYS A 179 17.28 -4.70 -8.20
N ASN A 180 17.18 -6.00 -8.37
CA ASN A 180 17.68 -6.70 -9.55
C ASN A 180 16.50 -7.26 -10.33
N TRP A 181 16.39 -6.90 -11.62
CA TRP A 181 15.24 -7.18 -12.46
C TRP A 181 15.59 -8.06 -13.64
N VAL A 182 14.74 -9.04 -13.91
CA VAL A 182 14.80 -9.92 -15.07
C VAL A 182 13.65 -9.58 -15.99
N HIS A 183 13.97 -9.29 -17.26
CA HIS A 183 13.00 -8.95 -18.29
C HIS A 183 12.42 -10.21 -18.93
N HIS A 184 11.10 -10.35 -18.93
CA HIS A 184 10.40 -11.51 -19.47
C HIS A 184 9.68 -11.25 -20.80
N GLY A 185 9.38 -10.00 -21.15
CA GLY A 185 8.75 -9.64 -22.41
C GLY A 185 7.32 -9.14 -22.27
N PRO A 186 6.59 -9.03 -23.41
CA PRO A 186 5.27 -8.43 -23.43
C PRO A 186 4.23 -9.23 -22.64
N VAL A 187 3.30 -8.52 -22.01
CA VAL A 187 2.12 -9.06 -21.32
C VAL A 187 0.82 -8.49 -21.87
N THR A 188 0.91 -7.48 -22.76
CA THR A 188 -0.24 -6.95 -23.50
C THR A 188 0.08 -6.80 -24.96
N GLU A 189 -0.95 -6.76 -25.80
CA GLU A 189 -0.85 -6.49 -27.22
C GLU A 189 -0.98 -4.98 -27.51
N GLY A 190 -0.12 -4.44 -28.37
CA GLY A 190 -0.27 -3.11 -28.95
C GLY A 190 -0.10 -1.92 -27.99
N PHE A 191 0.02 -0.74 -28.59
CA PHE A 191 0.35 0.50 -27.87
C PHE A 191 -0.83 1.16 -27.16
N SER A 192 -2.06 0.93 -27.61
CA SER A 192 -3.25 1.60 -27.10
C SER A 192 -3.84 0.94 -25.86
N ARG A 193 -3.10 0.07 -25.21
CA ARG A 193 -3.49 -0.61 -23.95
C ARG A 193 -2.60 -0.10 -22.85
N TRP A 194 -3.19 0.64 -21.91
CA TRP A 194 -2.52 1.19 -20.75
C TRP A 194 -2.78 0.30 -19.55
N VAL A 195 -1.75 -0.35 -19.04
CA VAL A 195 -1.89 -1.15 -17.83
C VAL A 195 -1.95 -0.23 -16.63
N THR A 196 -3.03 -0.31 -15.87
CA THR A 196 -3.30 0.56 -14.72
C THR A 196 -3.19 -0.19 -13.40
N SER A 197 -3.44 -1.50 -13.38
CA SER A 197 -3.35 -2.29 -12.15
C SER A 197 -3.10 -3.77 -12.43
N ALA A 198 -2.62 -4.50 -11.42
CA ALA A 198 -2.49 -5.95 -11.48
C ALA A 198 -2.78 -6.60 -10.13
N GLU A 199 -3.34 -7.82 -10.19
CA GLU A 199 -3.63 -8.65 -9.02
C GLU A 199 -3.23 -10.11 -9.28
N TRP A 200 -2.78 -10.81 -8.24
CA TRP A 200 -2.49 -12.24 -8.30
C TRP A 200 -3.67 -13.03 -7.72
N VAL A 201 -4.34 -13.80 -8.58
CA VAL A 201 -5.56 -14.53 -8.21
C VAL A 201 -5.40 -15.99 -8.61
N ASP A 202 -5.40 -16.89 -7.63
CA ASP A 202 -5.40 -18.35 -7.84
C ASP A 202 -4.33 -18.85 -8.84
N GLY A 203 -3.12 -18.34 -8.71
CA GLY A 203 -1.98 -18.75 -9.55
C GLY A 203 -1.88 -18.04 -10.89
N LYS A 204 -2.65 -16.97 -11.11
CA LYS A 204 -2.68 -16.20 -12.36
C LYS A 204 -2.54 -14.71 -12.08
N ALA A 205 -1.91 -14.00 -12.99
CA ALA A 205 -1.91 -12.54 -13.00
C ALA A 205 -3.15 -12.02 -13.73
N TYR A 206 -3.94 -11.21 -13.04
CA TYR A 206 -4.98 -10.40 -13.65
C TYR A 206 -4.35 -9.04 -13.92
N ILE A 207 -4.20 -8.69 -15.22
CA ILE A 207 -3.56 -7.45 -15.66
C ILE A 207 -4.65 -6.58 -16.27
N TYR A 208 -5.01 -5.53 -15.51
CA TYR A 208 -6.06 -4.59 -15.94
C TYR A 208 -5.44 -3.49 -16.79
N TYR A 209 -6.17 -3.08 -17.83
CA TYR A 209 -5.69 -2.07 -18.76
C TYR A 209 -6.87 -1.31 -19.36
N ASP A 210 -6.65 -0.05 -19.65
CA ASP A 210 -7.62 0.79 -20.34
C ASP A 210 -7.57 0.60 -21.85
N PHE A 211 -8.76 0.56 -22.48
CA PHE A 211 -8.87 0.42 -23.92
C PHE A 211 -10.28 0.81 -24.44
N PRO A 212 -10.38 1.49 -25.58
CA PRO A 212 -9.29 2.13 -26.33
C PRO A 212 -8.90 3.41 -25.62
N ASN A 213 -7.62 3.58 -25.39
CA ASN A 213 -6.96 4.77 -24.82
C ASN A 213 -7.80 5.50 -23.73
N ASP A 214 -7.40 5.39 -22.48
CA ASP A 214 -8.02 6.04 -21.33
C ASP A 214 -9.54 5.84 -21.25
N GLN A 215 -10.01 4.61 -21.42
CA GLN A 215 -11.41 4.23 -21.31
C GLN A 215 -11.57 2.89 -20.58
N ASP A 216 -12.78 2.44 -20.44
CA ASP A 216 -13.23 1.25 -19.72
C ASP A 216 -12.15 0.19 -19.44
N PRO A 217 -11.93 -0.20 -18.18
CA PRO A 217 -10.95 -1.21 -17.85
C PRO A 217 -11.25 -2.58 -18.46
N HIS A 218 -10.26 -3.12 -19.13
CA HIS A 218 -10.22 -4.48 -19.67
C HIS A 218 -9.29 -5.34 -18.82
N VAL A 219 -9.26 -6.65 -19.06
CA VAL A 219 -8.36 -7.53 -18.30
C VAL A 219 -7.76 -8.63 -19.18
N TYR A 220 -6.45 -8.85 -19.01
CA TYR A 220 -5.76 -10.07 -19.38
C TYR A 220 -5.69 -11.01 -18.18
N VAL A 221 -5.84 -12.29 -18.41
CA VAL A 221 -5.54 -13.35 -17.45
C VAL A 221 -4.33 -14.11 -17.95
N ASP A 222 -3.24 -14.02 -17.22
CA ASP A 222 -1.97 -14.62 -17.59
C ASP A 222 -1.55 -15.66 -16.53
N ASP A 223 -1.33 -16.88 -16.95
CA ASP A 223 -0.90 -17.98 -16.10
C ASP A 223 0.61 -18.27 -16.21
N ASN A 224 1.31 -17.53 -17.07
CA ASN A 224 2.74 -17.70 -17.30
C ASN A 224 3.45 -16.42 -17.70
N LEU A 225 3.72 -15.54 -16.76
CA LEU A 225 4.44 -14.28 -16.99
C LEU A 225 5.88 -14.43 -17.49
N PHE A 226 6.41 -15.67 -17.59
CA PHE A 226 7.79 -15.94 -18.00
C PHE A 226 7.96 -16.12 -19.51
N ASP A 227 6.91 -16.32 -20.26
CA ASP A 227 7.00 -16.75 -21.66
C ASP A 227 7.10 -15.59 -22.66
N GLY A 228 6.88 -14.34 -22.20
CA GLY A 228 6.94 -13.14 -23.02
C GLY A 228 5.79 -13.07 -24.04
N LEU A 229 4.68 -13.68 -23.73
CA LEU A 229 3.46 -13.64 -24.54
C LEU A 229 2.33 -13.01 -23.73
N PRO A 230 1.45 -12.21 -24.34
CA PRO A 230 0.26 -11.74 -23.68
C PRO A 230 -0.61 -12.89 -23.19
N GLY A 231 -1.13 -12.78 -21.99
CA GLY A 231 -2.12 -13.70 -21.47
C GLY A 231 -3.44 -13.70 -22.26
N LYS A 232 -4.42 -14.45 -21.83
CA LYS A 232 -5.74 -14.48 -22.45
C LYS A 232 -6.47 -13.16 -22.21
N ASN A 233 -6.75 -12.43 -23.29
CA ASN A 233 -7.59 -11.24 -23.24
C ASN A 233 -9.04 -11.62 -22.96
N MET A 234 -9.60 -11.16 -21.85
CA MET A 234 -10.98 -11.43 -21.44
C MET A 234 -11.95 -10.33 -21.89
N GLY A 235 -11.44 -9.21 -22.44
CA GLY A 235 -12.24 -8.06 -22.83
C GLY A 235 -12.53 -7.11 -21.67
N ILE A 236 -13.65 -6.40 -21.76
CA ILE A 236 -14.09 -5.42 -20.76
C ILE A 236 -14.33 -6.12 -19.41
N ALA A 237 -13.64 -5.69 -18.39
CA ALA A 237 -13.86 -6.10 -17.01
C ALA A 237 -14.93 -5.23 -16.34
N VAL A 238 -14.80 -3.92 -16.50
CA VAL A 238 -15.69 -2.91 -15.92
C VAL A 238 -16.35 -2.12 -17.04
N GLU A 239 -17.64 -2.28 -17.21
CA GLU A 239 -18.44 -1.44 -18.10
C GLU A 239 -18.85 -0.18 -17.32
N ASP A 240 -18.00 0.85 -17.36
CA ASP A 240 -18.24 2.08 -16.63
C ASP A 240 -19.15 3.04 -17.40
N PRO A 241 -20.23 3.54 -16.77
CA PRO A 241 -21.13 4.49 -17.43
C PRO A 241 -20.48 5.80 -17.86
N SER A 242 -19.40 6.19 -17.19
CA SER A 242 -18.66 7.43 -17.49
C SER A 242 -17.49 7.19 -18.45
N HIS A 243 -17.20 5.95 -18.82
CA HIS A 243 -15.97 5.54 -19.52
C HIS A 243 -14.70 5.94 -18.74
N GLY A 244 -14.75 5.77 -17.42
CA GLY A 244 -13.63 6.06 -16.56
C GLY A 244 -12.42 5.19 -16.86
N SER A 245 -11.26 5.73 -16.52
CA SER A 245 -9.94 5.16 -16.77
C SER A 245 -9.09 5.09 -15.51
N ASP A 246 -7.82 4.75 -15.68
CA ASP A 246 -6.77 4.82 -14.66
C ASP A 246 -7.15 4.17 -13.33
N ALA A 247 -7.65 2.96 -13.47
CA ALA A 247 -8.30 2.24 -12.40
C ALA A 247 -7.32 1.44 -11.52
N GLY A 248 -7.42 1.65 -10.20
CA GLY A 248 -6.79 0.81 -9.19
C GLY A 248 -7.68 -0.35 -8.78
N PHE A 249 -7.14 -1.57 -8.81
CA PHE A 249 -7.84 -2.77 -8.36
C PHE A 249 -7.24 -3.30 -7.05
N ILE A 250 -8.10 -3.79 -6.16
CA ILE A 250 -7.69 -4.46 -4.93
C ILE A 250 -8.68 -5.57 -4.59
N ARG A 251 -8.16 -6.73 -4.23
CA ARG A 251 -8.96 -7.86 -3.76
C ARG A 251 -9.09 -7.79 -2.24
N ASP A 252 -10.34 -7.83 -1.72
CA ASP A 252 -10.61 -7.90 -0.30
C ASP A 252 -10.35 -9.31 0.27
N LEU A 253 -10.36 -9.46 1.59
CA LEU A 253 -10.11 -10.76 2.24
C LEU A 253 -11.24 -11.77 2.04
N ASP A 254 -12.43 -11.34 1.63
CA ASP A 254 -13.56 -12.19 1.26
C ASP A 254 -13.45 -12.69 -0.19
N GLY A 255 -12.46 -12.19 -0.93
CA GLY A 255 -12.15 -12.58 -2.29
C GLY A 255 -12.83 -11.73 -3.36
N ASN A 256 -13.60 -10.71 -3.00
CA ASN A 256 -14.18 -9.79 -3.96
C ASN A 256 -13.13 -8.84 -4.52
N MET A 257 -13.26 -8.50 -5.79
CA MET A 257 -12.41 -7.52 -6.45
C MET A 257 -13.10 -6.16 -6.44
N HIS A 258 -12.45 -5.18 -5.86
CA HIS A 258 -12.87 -3.79 -5.88
C HIS A 258 -12.06 -3.02 -6.93
N VAL A 259 -12.71 -2.07 -7.58
CA VAL A 259 -12.10 -1.12 -8.49
C VAL A 259 -12.38 0.30 -8.00
N ILE A 260 -11.35 1.11 -7.96
CA ILE A 260 -11.42 2.55 -7.80
C ILE A 260 -11.03 3.16 -9.14
N ILE A 261 -11.90 3.96 -9.72
CA ILE A 261 -11.81 4.40 -11.10
C ILE A 261 -12.09 5.91 -11.19
N GLU A 262 -11.47 6.60 -12.10
CA GLU A 262 -11.85 7.98 -12.41
C GLU A 262 -13.29 8.05 -12.90
N ASP A 263 -14.08 8.94 -12.32
CA ASP A 263 -15.45 9.14 -12.77
C ASP A 263 -15.53 10.37 -13.67
N TRP A 264 -15.41 10.16 -14.97
CA TRP A 264 -15.51 11.21 -16.00
C TRP A 264 -16.91 11.79 -16.13
N GLY A 265 -17.91 11.16 -15.55
CA GLY A 265 -19.25 11.69 -15.44
C GLY A 265 -19.33 13.02 -14.69
N ALA A 266 -18.35 13.26 -13.83
CA ALA A 266 -18.31 14.44 -12.99
C ALA A 266 -17.80 15.69 -13.68
N ILE A 267 -17.08 15.58 -14.78
CA ILE A 267 -16.38 16.70 -15.41
C ILE A 267 -16.71 16.85 -16.89
N ASN A 268 -16.44 18.04 -17.40
CA ASN A 268 -16.43 18.28 -18.83
C ASN A 268 -15.02 18.10 -19.37
N ALA A 269 -14.71 16.92 -19.89
CA ALA A 269 -13.41 16.54 -20.42
C ALA A 269 -12.88 17.47 -21.52
N SER A 270 -13.74 18.27 -22.20
CA SER A 270 -13.29 19.28 -23.15
C SER A 270 -12.63 20.48 -22.51
N LYS A 271 -12.88 20.71 -21.21
CA LYS A 271 -12.29 21.80 -20.43
C LYS A 271 -11.20 21.33 -19.49
N ARG A 272 -11.29 20.09 -19.04
CA ARG A 272 -10.33 19.43 -18.18
C ARG A 272 -10.02 18.08 -18.78
N SER A 273 -8.77 17.84 -19.10
CA SER A 273 -8.37 16.69 -19.93
C SER A 273 -7.63 15.62 -19.15
N TRP A 274 -7.49 15.73 -17.82
CA TRP A 274 -6.64 14.83 -17.06
C TRP A 274 -7.44 14.12 -15.97
N ASP A 275 -7.67 14.66 -14.83
CA ASP A 275 -8.16 13.92 -13.69
C ASP A 275 -9.57 14.31 -13.27
N SER A 276 -10.24 13.47 -12.50
CA SER A 276 -11.59 13.71 -12.00
C SER A 276 -11.61 14.08 -10.52
N PRO A 277 -12.51 14.98 -10.08
CA PRO A 277 -12.70 15.22 -8.66
C PRO A 277 -13.41 14.09 -7.92
N VAL A 278 -13.85 13.05 -8.63
CA VAL A 278 -14.58 11.92 -8.09
C VAL A 278 -13.90 10.62 -8.49
N ALA A 279 -13.69 9.75 -7.50
CA ALA A 279 -13.27 8.38 -7.74
C ALA A 279 -14.46 7.44 -7.56
N GLY A 280 -14.92 6.86 -8.67
CA GLY A 280 -15.95 5.81 -8.68
C GLY A 280 -15.47 4.56 -7.95
N HIS A 281 -16.42 3.76 -7.47
CA HIS A 281 -16.14 2.48 -6.83
C HIS A 281 -17.11 1.42 -7.34
N ALA A 282 -16.59 0.25 -7.69
CA ALA A 282 -17.42 -0.90 -8.01
C ALA A 282 -16.79 -2.20 -7.47
N VAL A 283 -17.62 -3.24 -7.31
CA VAL A 283 -17.19 -4.52 -6.74
C VAL A 283 -17.69 -5.69 -7.58
N SER A 284 -16.82 -6.70 -7.77
CA SER A 284 -17.09 -7.94 -8.48
C SER A 284 -16.63 -9.16 -7.67
N PRO A 285 -17.36 -10.28 -7.69
CA PRO A 285 -16.92 -11.50 -7.01
C PRO A 285 -15.76 -12.22 -7.70
N ASN A 286 -15.42 -11.88 -8.93
CA ASN A 286 -14.42 -12.59 -9.72
C ASN A 286 -13.36 -11.70 -10.38
N GLY A 287 -13.54 -10.39 -10.38
CA GLY A 287 -12.62 -9.43 -10.99
C GLY A 287 -12.60 -9.42 -12.53
N LEU A 288 -13.38 -10.27 -13.19
CA LEU A 288 -13.37 -10.40 -14.66
C LEU A 288 -14.58 -9.72 -15.31
N ASN A 289 -15.67 -9.60 -14.58
CA ASN A 289 -16.92 -9.01 -15.05
C ASN A 289 -17.90 -8.81 -13.88
N GLY A 290 -19.10 -8.32 -14.20
CA GLY A 290 -20.19 -8.25 -13.22
C GLY A 290 -19.96 -7.26 -12.09
N PHE A 291 -19.13 -6.25 -12.31
CA PHE A 291 -18.92 -5.18 -11.35
C PHE A 291 -20.22 -4.42 -11.07
N LYS A 292 -20.49 -4.21 -9.80
CA LYS A 292 -21.65 -3.45 -9.33
C LYS A 292 -21.15 -2.19 -8.69
N PHE A 293 -21.55 -1.05 -9.24
CA PHE A 293 -21.17 0.26 -8.74
C PHE A 293 -21.76 0.50 -7.35
N GLN A 294 -20.94 1.09 -6.53
CA GLN A 294 -21.19 1.51 -5.16
C GLN A 294 -21.15 3.04 -5.07
N LYS A 295 -21.26 3.58 -3.87
CA LYS A 295 -20.98 4.99 -3.63
C LYS A 295 -19.51 5.26 -3.95
N PRO A 296 -19.17 6.42 -4.54
CA PRO A 296 -17.79 6.77 -4.82
C PRO A 296 -16.87 6.65 -3.61
N ALA A 297 -15.63 6.26 -3.84
CA ALA A 297 -14.59 6.20 -2.81
C ALA A 297 -14.12 7.60 -2.40
N VAL A 298 -14.02 8.50 -3.38
CA VAL A 298 -13.62 9.90 -3.20
C VAL A 298 -14.68 10.79 -3.80
N ASP A 299 -15.24 11.70 -3.02
CA ASP A 299 -16.24 12.70 -3.41
C ASP A 299 -16.31 13.84 -2.36
N ASN A 300 -17.41 14.59 -2.34
CA ASN A 300 -17.62 15.68 -1.39
C ASN A 300 -17.66 15.26 0.10
N ARG A 301 -17.68 13.97 0.41
CA ARG A 301 -17.59 13.42 1.77
C ARG A 301 -16.14 13.26 2.24
N THR A 302 -15.19 13.29 1.31
CA THR A 302 -13.75 13.13 1.57
C THR A 302 -13.22 14.37 2.28
N LYS A 303 -12.76 14.23 3.52
CA LYS A 303 -12.32 15.33 4.37
C LYS A 303 -10.90 15.08 4.87
N PRO A 304 -10.14 16.13 5.13
CA PRO A 304 -10.47 17.56 5.19
C PRO A 304 -9.88 18.41 4.05
N THR A 305 -9.97 18.06 2.79
CA THR A 305 -9.36 18.88 1.73
C THR A 305 -9.88 20.30 1.71
N GLY A 306 -11.10 20.53 2.15
CA GLY A 306 -11.77 21.83 2.12
C GLY A 306 -12.10 22.34 0.71
N LYS A 307 -11.69 21.63 -0.33
CA LYS A 307 -11.84 22.01 -1.73
C LYS A 307 -12.33 20.89 -2.63
N ILE A 308 -12.83 19.81 -2.08
CA ILE A 308 -13.41 18.73 -2.87
C ILE A 308 -14.66 19.22 -3.56
N ALA A 309 -14.78 18.86 -4.81
CA ALA A 309 -15.90 19.16 -5.66
C ALA A 309 -17.23 18.82 -5.00
N THR A 310 -18.13 19.77 -4.95
CA THR A 310 -19.54 19.46 -4.81
C THR A 310 -20.04 19.04 -6.18
N TYR A 311 -20.32 17.79 -6.35
CA TYR A 311 -20.70 17.21 -7.63
C TYR A 311 -22.12 17.62 -8.00
N ARG A 312 -22.26 18.25 -9.15
CA ARG A 312 -23.56 18.55 -9.74
C ARG A 312 -23.77 17.68 -10.98
N HIS A 313 -24.87 16.99 -11.06
CA HIS A 313 -25.23 16.15 -12.18
C HIS A 313 -25.03 16.87 -13.52
N PRO A 314 -24.15 16.39 -14.41
CA PRO A 314 -23.90 17.02 -15.69
C PRO A 314 -25.16 17.08 -16.53
N HIS A 315 -25.33 18.17 -17.30
CA HIS A 315 -26.49 18.33 -18.17
C HIS A 315 -26.65 17.22 -19.21
N TRP A 316 -25.56 16.64 -19.69
CA TRP A 316 -25.54 15.56 -20.65
C TRP A 316 -25.95 14.19 -20.05
N ALA A 317 -25.89 14.00 -18.76
CA ALA A 317 -26.45 12.83 -18.13
C ALA A 317 -27.97 12.73 -18.26
N LYS A 318 -28.64 13.87 -18.50
CA LYS A 318 -30.07 13.93 -18.83
C LYS A 318 -30.34 13.44 -20.24
N GLU A 319 -29.35 13.50 -21.13
CA GLU A 319 -29.45 13.10 -22.53
C GLU A 319 -29.21 11.60 -22.70
N ASP A 320 -28.40 10.99 -21.82
CA ASP A 320 -28.17 9.55 -21.79
C ASP A 320 -28.27 8.95 -20.39
N PRO A 321 -29.49 8.75 -19.86
CA PRO A 321 -29.69 8.22 -18.51
C PRO A 321 -29.18 6.76 -18.34
N LYS A 322 -28.88 6.03 -19.41
CA LYS A 322 -28.30 4.69 -19.32
C LYS A 322 -26.81 4.73 -18.93
N ARG A 323 -26.16 5.81 -19.22
CA ARG A 323 -24.75 6.08 -18.90
C ARG A 323 -24.51 6.28 -17.42
N PHE A 324 -25.53 6.66 -16.67
CA PHE A 324 -25.47 6.99 -15.25
C PHE A 324 -26.34 6.03 -14.43
N LYS A 325 -25.92 4.81 -14.32
CA LYS A 325 -26.55 3.81 -13.44
C LYS A 325 -26.11 3.93 -11.99
N THR A 326 -25.19 4.83 -11.70
CA THR A 326 -24.66 5.11 -10.36
C THR A 326 -25.42 6.27 -9.72
N ASN A 327 -25.29 6.43 -8.41
CA ASN A 327 -25.92 7.53 -7.67
C ASN A 327 -25.24 8.90 -7.92
N ILE A 328 -24.71 9.10 -9.09
CA ILE A 328 -24.04 10.32 -9.52
C ILE A 328 -24.93 11.56 -9.40
N ALA A 329 -26.25 11.37 -9.54
CA ALA A 329 -27.24 12.42 -9.38
C ALA A 329 -27.24 13.12 -7.99
N GLU A 330 -26.61 12.51 -6.99
CA GLU A 330 -26.52 13.04 -5.63
C GLU A 330 -25.37 14.06 -5.44
N TYR A 331 -24.49 14.22 -6.43
CA TYR A 331 -23.30 15.04 -6.33
C TYR A 331 -23.37 16.25 -7.26
N GLU A 332 -22.64 17.30 -6.89
CA GLU A 332 -22.48 18.51 -7.69
C GLU A 332 -21.01 18.75 -8.01
N VAL A 333 -20.71 19.05 -9.27
CA VAL A 333 -19.39 19.47 -9.73
C VAL A 333 -19.41 20.95 -10.10
N HIS A 334 -18.50 21.70 -9.53
CA HIS A 334 -18.26 23.10 -9.86
C HIS A 334 -16.89 23.21 -10.55
N GLU A 335 -16.89 23.20 -11.85
CA GLU A 335 -15.70 23.46 -12.65
C GLU A 335 -15.49 24.98 -12.85
N PRO A 336 -14.26 25.40 -13.12
CA PRO A 336 -13.00 24.66 -13.30
C PRO A 336 -12.08 24.65 -12.08
N GLU A 337 -12.52 25.13 -10.92
CA GLU A 337 -11.66 25.40 -9.76
C GLU A 337 -11.57 24.21 -8.79
N GLN A 338 -11.75 23.02 -9.29
CA GLN A 338 -11.79 21.79 -8.47
C GLN A 338 -10.45 21.10 -8.46
N GLU A 339 -10.02 20.66 -7.29
CA GLU A 339 -8.95 19.67 -7.19
C GLU A 339 -9.41 18.39 -7.87
N ALA A 340 -8.49 17.72 -8.56
CA ALA A 340 -8.77 16.48 -9.24
C ALA A 340 -7.72 15.43 -8.92
N TYR A 341 -8.10 14.18 -9.14
CA TYR A 341 -7.34 13.00 -8.79
C TYR A 341 -7.48 11.96 -9.88
N GLY A 342 -6.41 11.21 -10.14
CA GLY A 342 -6.41 10.17 -11.15
C GLY A 342 -5.42 9.06 -10.84
N ASP A 343 -5.27 8.10 -11.76
CA ASP A 343 -4.27 7.04 -11.67
C ASP A 343 -4.26 6.31 -10.32
N TRP A 344 -5.37 5.68 -9.99
CA TRP A 344 -5.61 5.14 -8.66
C TRP A 344 -4.82 3.86 -8.37
N ALA A 345 -4.20 3.82 -7.22
CA ALA A 345 -3.61 2.62 -6.62
C ALA A 345 -4.14 2.39 -5.21
N ALA A 346 -4.30 1.14 -4.82
CA ALA A 346 -4.85 0.77 -3.53
C ALA A 346 -3.99 -0.27 -2.81
N ILE A 347 -3.94 -0.19 -1.47
CA ILE A 347 -3.37 -1.21 -0.60
C ILE A 347 -4.12 -1.24 0.73
N CYS A 348 -4.21 -2.41 1.36
CA CYS A 348 -4.78 -2.58 2.68
C CYS A 348 -3.71 -3.07 3.66
N ILE A 349 -3.54 -2.37 4.77
CA ILE A 349 -2.52 -2.66 5.77
C ILE A 349 -3.20 -2.84 7.14
N GLY A 350 -3.28 -4.10 7.59
CA GLY A 350 -3.91 -4.41 8.87
C GLY A 350 -5.39 -4.01 8.97
N GLY A 351 -6.12 -4.07 7.85
CA GLY A 351 -7.53 -3.69 7.76
C GLY A 351 -7.77 -2.21 7.46
N GLN A 352 -6.73 -1.37 7.46
CA GLN A 352 -6.82 0.01 7.03
C GLN A 352 -6.50 0.11 5.54
N TYR A 353 -7.40 0.67 4.76
CA TYR A 353 -7.24 0.89 3.33
C TYR A 353 -6.58 2.23 3.05
N TYR A 354 -5.70 2.24 2.07
CA TYR A 354 -5.01 3.43 1.56
C TYR A 354 -5.22 3.50 0.05
N LEU A 355 -5.53 4.69 -0.43
CA LEU A 355 -5.52 5.02 -1.85
C LEU A 355 -4.41 6.01 -2.12
N PHE A 356 -3.76 5.84 -3.25
CA PHE A 356 -2.81 6.77 -3.82
C PHE A 356 -3.32 7.13 -5.21
N GLY A 357 -3.17 8.36 -5.60
CA GLY A 357 -3.58 8.81 -6.92
C GLY A 357 -2.87 10.10 -7.28
N ASP A 358 -2.92 10.46 -8.52
CA ASP A 358 -2.49 11.76 -8.97
C ASP A 358 -3.27 12.84 -8.23
N TYR A 359 -2.58 13.85 -7.81
CA TYR A 359 -3.15 15.05 -7.21
C TYR A 359 -2.85 16.26 -8.10
N ASP A 360 -3.88 16.75 -8.75
CA ASP A 360 -3.83 17.92 -9.59
C ASP A 360 -4.49 19.12 -8.87
N PRO A 361 -3.70 19.97 -8.18
CA PRO A 361 -4.22 21.13 -7.51
C PRO A 361 -4.66 22.18 -8.53
N ILE A 362 -5.61 22.99 -8.16
CA ILE A 362 -6.18 24.07 -8.97
C ILE A 362 -5.08 24.91 -9.61
N GLY A 363 -5.09 24.98 -10.94
CA GLY A 363 -4.15 25.79 -11.73
C GLY A 363 -2.71 25.29 -11.70
N GLY A 364 -2.47 24.07 -11.23
CA GLY A 364 -1.15 23.45 -11.18
C GLY A 364 -0.89 22.56 -12.40
N HIS A 365 0.32 22.63 -12.92
CA HIS A 365 0.83 21.67 -13.91
C HIS A 365 1.83 20.68 -13.28
N LYS A 366 1.92 20.68 -11.95
CA LYS A 366 2.80 19.77 -11.22
C LYS A 366 1.93 18.86 -10.39
N MET A 367 1.60 17.74 -10.96
CA MET A 367 0.96 16.65 -10.25
C MET A 367 1.86 16.16 -9.12
N SER A 368 1.24 15.74 -8.05
CA SER A 368 1.89 15.04 -6.93
C SER A 368 1.10 13.78 -6.69
N VAL A 369 1.58 12.87 -5.88
CA VAL A 369 0.75 11.78 -5.38
C VAL A 369 -0.04 12.28 -4.19
N GLY A 370 -1.37 12.23 -4.26
CA GLY A 370 -2.25 12.37 -3.11
C GLY A 370 -2.45 11.02 -2.44
N TRP A 371 -2.67 11.01 -1.12
CA TRP A 371 -3.03 9.78 -0.44
C TRP A 371 -4.20 9.98 0.52
N PHE A 372 -4.98 8.92 0.61
CA PHE A 372 -6.24 8.88 1.32
C PHE A 372 -6.31 7.63 2.17
N THR A 373 -7.13 7.62 3.21
CA THR A 373 -7.31 6.45 4.06
C THR A 373 -8.77 6.22 4.42
N SER A 374 -9.12 4.94 4.61
CA SER A 374 -10.44 4.52 5.09
C SER A 374 -10.34 3.23 5.91
N PRO A 375 -11.14 3.06 6.98
CA PRO A 375 -11.20 1.80 7.71
C PRO A 375 -11.92 0.68 6.92
N SER A 376 -12.56 1.00 5.80
CA SER A 376 -13.24 0.04 4.92
C SER A 376 -13.19 0.52 3.49
N ILE A 377 -13.06 -0.42 2.54
CA ILE A 377 -13.11 -0.11 1.11
C ILE A 377 -14.47 0.45 0.68
N ASP A 378 -15.53 0.12 1.39
CA ASP A 378 -16.91 0.53 1.09
C ASP A 378 -17.32 1.88 1.74
N GLN A 379 -16.39 2.52 2.45
CA GLN A 379 -16.62 3.82 3.06
C GLN A 379 -15.86 4.91 2.31
N PRO A 380 -16.31 6.17 2.37
CA PRO A 380 -15.58 7.27 1.75
C PRO A 380 -14.19 7.40 2.38
N PHE A 381 -13.21 7.60 1.52
CA PHE A 381 -11.85 7.83 1.95
C PHE A 381 -11.65 9.26 2.44
N THR A 382 -10.80 9.42 3.42
CA THR A 382 -10.41 10.73 3.95
C THR A 382 -9.09 11.14 3.34
N TRP A 383 -9.02 12.34 2.81
CA TRP A 383 -7.77 12.94 2.38
C TRP A 383 -6.78 13.06 3.55
N CYS A 384 -5.54 12.71 3.31
CA CYS A 384 -4.48 12.84 4.30
C CYS A 384 -3.46 13.92 3.92
N ASP A 385 -2.74 13.73 2.83
CA ASP A 385 -1.75 14.71 2.34
C ASP A 385 -1.24 14.30 0.94
N LYS A 386 -0.31 15.08 0.41
CA LYS A 386 0.41 14.79 -0.82
C LYS A 386 1.83 14.32 -0.57
N ILE A 387 2.35 13.53 -1.47
CA ILE A 387 3.70 13.00 -1.47
C ILE A 387 4.46 13.53 -2.70
N GLY A 388 5.65 14.06 -2.47
CA GLY A 388 6.53 14.52 -3.55
C GLY A 388 6.02 15.73 -4.34
N ASN A 389 6.66 15.99 -5.46
CA ASN A 389 6.30 17.01 -6.43
C ASN A 389 6.62 16.51 -7.83
N GLY A 390 5.63 16.43 -8.72
CA GLY A 390 5.80 15.98 -10.09
C GLY A 390 6.10 14.49 -10.24
N HIS A 391 5.36 13.67 -9.53
CA HIS A 391 5.45 12.22 -9.53
C HIS A 391 4.08 11.60 -9.82
N PRO A 392 3.62 11.65 -11.08
CA PRO A 392 2.32 11.11 -11.46
C PRO A 392 2.30 9.59 -11.57
N ASP A 393 1.11 9.06 -11.79
CA ASP A 393 0.80 7.66 -12.09
C ASP A 393 1.35 6.72 -11.00
N PRO A 394 0.89 6.83 -9.74
CA PRO A 394 1.41 6.01 -8.65
C PRO A 394 0.89 4.58 -8.71
N ASP A 395 1.73 3.62 -8.35
CA ASP A 395 1.29 2.31 -7.88
C ASP A 395 2.06 1.90 -6.62
N ILE A 396 1.44 1.11 -5.78
CA ILE A 396 1.93 0.76 -4.45
C ILE A 396 2.03 -0.74 -4.26
N ALA A 397 3.13 -1.21 -3.70
CA ALA A 397 3.31 -2.61 -3.34
C ALA A 397 4.04 -2.78 -2.01
N PHE A 398 3.76 -3.88 -1.33
CA PHE A 398 4.54 -4.37 -0.22
C PHE A 398 5.54 -5.42 -0.71
N ALA A 399 6.82 -5.19 -0.44
CA ALA A 399 7.90 -6.10 -0.81
C ALA A 399 9.06 -5.96 0.17
N GLU A 400 9.79 -7.05 0.44
CA GLU A 400 10.99 -7.04 1.29
C GLU A 400 10.76 -6.38 2.67
N GLY A 401 9.59 -6.59 3.26
CA GLY A 401 9.20 -5.99 4.54
C GLY A 401 8.96 -4.48 4.49
N GLN A 402 8.83 -3.91 3.31
CA GLN A 402 8.72 -2.47 3.05
C GLN A 402 7.63 -2.16 2.03
N PHE A 403 7.26 -0.89 1.94
CA PHE A 403 6.32 -0.40 0.93
C PHE A 403 7.06 0.38 -0.14
N TYR A 404 6.69 0.14 -1.39
CA TYR A 404 7.28 0.79 -2.55
C TYR A 404 6.19 1.51 -3.33
N LEU A 405 6.37 2.80 -3.51
CA LEU A 405 5.58 3.61 -4.42
C LEU A 405 6.34 3.76 -5.72
N ALA A 406 5.80 3.24 -6.79
CA ALA A 406 6.31 3.49 -8.14
C ALA A 406 5.55 4.66 -8.76
N THR A 407 6.24 5.48 -9.53
CA THR A 407 5.65 6.64 -10.21
C THR A 407 6.26 6.86 -11.58
N GLN A 408 5.62 7.61 -12.45
CA GLN A 408 6.10 7.92 -13.80
C GLN A 408 7.14 9.06 -13.82
N GLN A 409 7.78 9.44 -12.76
CA GLN A 409 8.72 10.53 -12.83
C GLN A 409 9.92 10.23 -13.74
N GLN A 410 9.90 10.75 -14.97
CA GLN A 410 10.94 10.54 -15.96
C GLN A 410 11.34 9.07 -16.12
N THR A 411 10.34 8.21 -15.83
CA THR A 411 10.40 6.77 -15.87
C THR A 411 11.14 6.10 -14.70
N ASP A 412 10.51 5.13 -14.10
CA ASP A 412 11.10 4.02 -13.34
C ASP A 412 11.70 4.39 -12.00
N TYR A 413 10.99 5.19 -11.24
CA TYR A 413 11.48 5.45 -9.95
C TYR A 413 10.58 4.79 -8.91
N VAL A 414 11.22 4.12 -8.01
CA VAL A 414 10.59 3.38 -6.93
C VAL A 414 11.08 3.96 -5.63
N SER A 415 10.15 4.34 -4.78
CA SER A 415 10.47 4.83 -3.46
C SER A 415 10.01 3.85 -2.40
N PRO A 416 10.82 3.54 -1.41
CA PRO A 416 10.34 2.83 -0.24
C PRO A 416 9.37 3.72 0.53
N GLY A 417 8.29 3.12 1.00
CA GLY A 417 7.33 3.80 1.85
C GLY A 417 7.90 4.13 3.22
N PRO A 418 7.44 5.22 3.84
CA PRO A 418 7.76 5.53 5.19
C PRO A 418 6.97 4.64 6.14
N TRP A 419 7.65 4.08 7.08
CA TRP A 419 7.07 3.48 8.26
C TRP A 419 7.79 4.01 9.48
N VAL A 420 7.14 3.81 10.59
CA VAL A 420 7.57 4.39 11.83
C VAL A 420 8.75 3.62 12.39
N GLU A 421 9.81 4.32 12.62
CA GLU A 421 11.03 3.83 13.22
C GLU A 421 11.34 4.59 14.52
N LYS A 422 12.31 4.06 15.28
CA LYS A 422 12.92 4.74 16.41
C LYS A 422 11.98 5.07 17.56
N VAL A 423 11.13 4.15 17.89
CA VAL A 423 10.50 4.09 19.19
C VAL A 423 11.26 3.07 20.02
N THR A 424 11.73 3.48 21.20
CA THR A 424 12.28 2.57 22.19
C THR A 424 11.43 2.61 23.44
N ALA A 425 11.24 1.46 24.06
CA ALA A 425 10.47 1.32 25.28
C ALA A 425 11.25 0.59 26.35
N ARG A 426 10.88 0.83 27.60
CA ARG A 426 11.22 -0.01 28.73
C ARG A 426 10.07 -0.10 29.72
N VAL A 427 10.03 -1.20 30.45
CA VAL A 427 9.04 -1.43 31.48
C VAL A 427 9.73 -1.50 32.83
N GLY A 428 9.18 -0.82 33.81
CA GLY A 428 9.62 -0.84 35.20
C GLY A 428 8.64 -1.60 36.08
N VAL A 429 9.13 -2.24 37.13
CA VAL A 429 8.35 -3.00 38.10
C VAL A 429 8.67 -2.58 39.53
N ASP A 430 7.60 -2.41 40.34
CA ASP A 430 7.65 -2.28 41.78
C ASP A 430 7.39 -3.67 42.38
N THR A 431 8.44 -4.30 42.91
CA THR A 431 8.37 -5.64 43.50
C THR A 431 8.13 -5.60 45.02
N SER A 432 8.39 -4.44 45.64
CA SER A 432 8.36 -4.20 47.07
C SER A 432 7.03 -3.61 47.58
N ASN A 433 6.18 -3.10 46.67
CA ASN A 433 4.92 -2.41 46.97
C ASN A 433 5.10 -1.06 47.72
N ASP A 434 6.24 -0.41 47.51
CA ASP A 434 6.51 0.90 48.14
C ASP A 434 6.15 2.08 47.22
N GLY A 435 5.73 1.80 46.00
CA GLY A 435 5.37 2.80 45.00
C GLY A 435 6.51 3.37 44.21
N LYS A 436 7.64 2.71 44.25
CA LYS A 436 8.83 3.05 43.46
C LYS A 436 9.16 1.87 42.56
N ILE A 437 9.75 2.18 41.40
CA ILE A 437 10.24 1.14 40.49
C ILE A 437 11.58 0.62 41.01
N ASP A 438 11.63 -0.68 41.30
CA ASP A 438 12.84 -1.37 41.78
C ASP A 438 13.74 -1.79 40.62
N LEU A 439 13.13 -2.23 39.50
CA LEU A 439 13.82 -2.76 38.34
C LEU A 439 13.22 -2.23 37.03
N TRP A 440 14.07 -2.04 36.04
CA TRP A 440 13.69 -1.71 34.67
C TRP A 440 14.23 -2.75 33.70
N THR A 441 13.49 -3.04 32.64
CA THR A 441 14.04 -3.71 31.48
C THR A 441 15.10 -2.82 30.84
N ASN A 442 15.96 -3.37 30.01
CA ASN A 442 16.76 -2.57 29.09
C ASN A 442 15.83 -1.77 28.16
N TRP A 443 16.34 -0.69 27.59
CA TRP A 443 15.70 -0.01 26.49
C TRP A 443 15.71 -0.95 25.28
N ILE A 444 14.54 -1.23 24.71
CA ILE A 444 14.33 -2.12 23.57
C ILE A 444 13.69 -1.31 22.46
N GLU A 445 14.23 -1.39 21.26
CA GLU A 445 13.60 -0.80 20.09
C GLU A 445 12.30 -1.53 19.79
N VAL A 446 11.23 -0.77 19.57
CA VAL A 446 9.89 -1.28 19.29
C VAL A 446 9.56 -0.88 17.87
N LYS A 447 9.49 -1.86 16.99
CA LYS A 447 9.21 -1.66 15.59
C LYS A 447 8.06 -2.58 15.17
N GLU A 448 7.05 -2.01 14.56
CA GLU A 448 6.05 -2.83 13.87
C GLU A 448 6.69 -3.53 12.68
N SER A 449 6.19 -4.69 12.38
CA SER A 449 6.52 -5.42 11.16
C SER A 449 5.27 -5.67 10.34
N TYR A 450 5.50 -5.96 9.08
CA TYR A 450 4.46 -6.25 8.12
C TYR A 450 4.74 -7.59 7.49
N ASP A 451 3.70 -8.30 7.08
CA ASP A 451 3.83 -9.61 6.48
C ASP A 451 2.80 -9.80 5.37
N TYR A 452 3.08 -10.72 4.49
CA TYR A 452 2.21 -11.07 3.39
C TYR A 452 0.98 -11.84 3.87
N ILE A 453 -0.15 -11.60 3.22
CA ILE A 453 -1.32 -12.48 3.33
C ILE A 453 -1.30 -13.38 2.10
N LYS A 454 -1.13 -14.68 2.31
CA LYS A 454 -1.02 -15.65 1.21
C LYS A 454 -2.22 -15.58 0.27
N GLY A 455 -1.93 -15.42 -1.03
CA GLY A 455 -2.96 -15.35 -2.08
C GLY A 455 -3.50 -13.94 -2.33
N PHE A 456 -2.93 -12.92 -1.70
CA PHE A 456 -3.31 -11.53 -1.89
C PHE A 456 -2.10 -10.66 -2.22
N SER A 457 -2.21 -9.84 -3.25
CA SER A 457 -1.11 -8.96 -3.70
C SER A 457 -1.04 -7.66 -2.93
N LYS A 458 -2.20 -7.14 -2.52
CA LYS A 458 -2.35 -5.80 -1.93
C LYS A 458 -2.97 -5.83 -0.53
N GLN A 459 -3.07 -7.00 0.10
CA GLN A 459 -3.47 -7.16 1.50
C GLN A 459 -2.25 -7.48 2.34
N VAL A 460 -1.94 -6.63 3.30
CA VAL A 460 -0.74 -6.73 4.13
C VAL A 460 -1.14 -6.91 5.59
N LYS A 461 -0.58 -7.93 6.23
CA LYS A 461 -0.74 -8.15 7.65
C LYS A 461 0.10 -7.14 8.42
N ARG A 462 -0.50 -6.47 9.38
CA ARG A 462 0.19 -5.61 10.33
C ARG A 462 0.48 -6.41 11.61
N VAL A 463 1.73 -6.41 12.02
CA VAL A 463 2.18 -7.09 13.24
C VAL A 463 2.66 -6.02 14.21
N PRO A 464 1.87 -5.67 15.24
CA PRO A 464 2.26 -4.70 16.25
C PRO A 464 3.57 -5.09 16.92
N ALA A 465 4.36 -4.09 17.28
CA ALA A 465 5.57 -4.32 18.04
C ALA A 465 5.21 -4.79 19.46
N ALA A 466 5.80 -5.90 19.88
CA ALA A 466 5.58 -6.45 21.21
C ALA A 466 6.90 -6.75 21.91
N LEU A 467 7.02 -6.33 23.18
CA LEU A 467 8.07 -6.76 24.08
C LEU A 467 7.59 -7.95 24.88
N ASP A 468 8.32 -9.05 24.84
CA ASP A 468 8.09 -10.19 25.71
C ASP A 468 8.57 -9.85 27.14
N LEU A 469 7.66 -9.89 28.08
CA LEU A 469 7.90 -9.63 29.49
C LEU A 469 7.74 -10.90 30.35
N SER A 470 7.53 -12.06 29.75
CA SER A 470 7.29 -13.33 30.47
C SER A 470 8.39 -13.72 31.45
N LYS A 471 9.59 -13.20 31.28
CA LYS A 471 10.76 -13.40 32.16
C LYS A 471 11.02 -12.22 33.10
N PHE A 472 10.16 -11.19 33.04
CA PHE A 472 10.30 -10.03 33.89
C PHE A 472 9.71 -10.33 35.29
N PRO A 473 10.28 -9.80 36.38
CA PRO A 473 9.77 -10.12 37.72
C PRO A 473 8.34 -9.71 37.94
N ASP A 474 7.63 -10.51 38.75
CA ASP A 474 6.29 -10.16 39.24
C ASP A 474 6.35 -8.93 40.15
N GLY A 475 5.33 -8.08 40.04
CA GLY A 475 5.28 -6.86 40.83
C GLY A 475 3.88 -6.40 41.20
N TYR A 476 3.83 -5.46 42.13
CA TYR A 476 2.62 -4.79 42.59
C TYR A 476 2.26 -3.59 41.72
N ALA A 477 3.24 -3.05 40.98
CA ALA A 477 2.99 -1.98 40.03
C ALA A 477 3.95 -2.03 38.85
N PHE A 478 3.46 -1.50 37.70
CA PHE A 478 4.25 -1.41 36.48
C PHE A 478 4.18 0.00 35.90
N GLN A 479 5.25 0.39 35.18
CA GLN A 479 5.37 1.68 34.54
C GLN A 479 6.06 1.53 33.20
N VAL A 480 5.60 2.26 32.20
CA VAL A 480 6.21 2.26 30.85
C VAL A 480 6.89 3.59 30.61
N GLU A 481 8.07 3.53 30.03
CA GLU A 481 8.75 4.70 29.44
C GLU A 481 8.97 4.49 27.96
N LEU A 482 8.69 5.53 27.16
CA LEU A 482 8.93 5.58 25.73
C LEU A 482 9.90 6.70 25.39
N LYS A 483 10.81 6.42 24.47
CA LYS A 483 11.58 7.42 23.74
C LYS A 483 11.21 7.34 22.27
N ILE A 484 10.93 8.47 21.71
CA ILE A 484 10.45 8.61 20.33
C ILE A 484 11.43 9.56 19.63
N ALA A 485 11.90 9.17 18.45
CA ALA A 485 12.79 10.01 17.65
C ALA A 485 12.29 10.06 16.20
N ASP A 486 12.61 11.15 15.51
CA ASP A 486 12.38 11.23 14.06
C ASP A 486 13.15 10.11 13.34
N SER A 487 12.73 9.80 12.12
CA SER A 487 13.47 8.90 11.24
C SER A 487 14.91 9.40 11.02
N THR A 488 15.78 8.52 10.55
CA THR A 488 17.21 8.82 10.37
C THR A 488 17.46 10.02 9.47
N ASP A 489 16.60 10.22 8.50
CA ASP A 489 16.65 11.35 7.55
C ASP A 489 15.88 12.59 8.05
N ASN A 490 15.28 12.54 9.25
CA ASN A 490 14.42 13.57 9.84
C ASN A 490 13.21 13.96 9.00
N LYS A 491 12.74 13.06 8.14
CA LYS A 491 11.60 13.32 7.25
C LYS A 491 10.30 12.72 7.75
N SER A 492 10.34 11.71 8.61
CA SER A 492 9.15 11.08 9.20
C SER A 492 9.18 11.16 10.72
N LYS A 493 8.00 11.25 11.30
CA LYS A 493 7.80 11.24 12.74
C LYS A 493 7.02 10.00 13.15
N PRO A 494 7.47 9.29 14.20
CA PRO A 494 6.66 8.22 14.78
C PRO A 494 5.32 8.76 15.29
N ILE A 495 4.27 8.02 15.00
CA ILE A 495 2.95 8.25 15.58
C ILE A 495 2.54 6.98 16.30
N ILE A 496 2.39 7.05 17.62
CA ILE A 496 1.96 5.93 18.45
C ILE A 496 0.46 6.03 18.63
N GLU A 497 -0.27 5.01 18.16
CA GLU A 497 -1.72 4.92 18.25
C GLU A 497 -2.16 4.33 19.59
N SER A 498 -1.48 3.29 20.06
CA SER A 498 -1.86 2.64 21.30
C SER A 498 -0.69 1.97 22.01
N LEU A 499 -0.89 1.76 23.30
CA LEU A 499 -0.03 1.00 24.19
C LEU A 499 -0.90 0.02 24.97
N GLU A 500 -0.53 -1.24 24.98
CA GLU A 500 -1.23 -2.28 25.74
C GLU A 500 -0.23 -3.08 26.57
N LEU A 501 -0.46 -3.13 27.88
CA LEU A 501 0.31 -3.94 28.81
C LEU A 501 -0.56 -5.10 29.30
N THR A 502 -0.16 -6.34 29.04
CA THR A 502 -0.90 -7.56 29.33
C THR A 502 -0.33 -8.25 30.57
N PHE A 503 -1.20 -8.78 31.42
CA PHE A 503 -0.86 -9.43 32.70
C PHE A 503 -1.52 -10.80 32.80
N GLU A 504 -0.88 -11.67 33.62
CA GLU A 504 -1.45 -12.93 34.10
C GLU A 504 -2.14 -12.74 35.45
#